data_a393a8baffb956a493ee882c221005a0
#
_entry.id   a393a8baffb956a493ee882c221005a0
#
_cell.length_a   1.000
_cell.length_b   1.000
_cell.length_c   1.000
_cell.angle_alpha   90.00
_cell.angle_beta   90.00
_cell.angle_gamma   90.00
#
_symmetry.space_group_name_H-M   'P 1'
#
loop_
_entity.id
_entity.type
_entity.pdbx_description
1 polymer ?
#
loop_
_entity_poly.entity_id
_entity_poly.type
_entity_poly.pdbx_seq_one_letter_code
_entity_poly.pdbx_strand_id
1 'polypeptide(L)'
;MKKYILYILTGVAACGLCSCEDALDRYPKDRLTPDNFFHTEEECQLYTNDFYTMFPSAGTIYGETADIIAKTTLTSEVLGNRTVPATAGSWKWEKLRDINFFLQYSSNCADEHVRLEYEGVARFFRAWFYFEKVKHYGDVPWVDRPIDAGDPLLFEKGRDPREMVMQKVIEDLDFAVTNLPVERSVYRVTRWAALALKSRVCLFEGTFRKYHGLKDWESYLTACATASKRFIDESGYSVYTTGTTPYLNLFSSLKALDTEIVLARAYNTAIGLKHDVNGYLTSITMGRPGLLKNIANMYLMKDGTPFTSQPGWETMQLPEESKNRDGRFAQTVRTPGYKRIDDTALSAPNLAATMTGYQLVKYLQSAKYDSYNASTNDLPLLRAAEVMLNYAEAKAELGEFDDAVWNATIRPLRERAGVKGDRPATADNYLKTYYGVDDCDLLEIRRERAIELLLEGRRYDDLMRWHLGEKLNKQWYGIYVPALDTPYDLNGDGTNDVCFTKGDAGNETGVSYIQVGGTSLYSLENDTNGRLLYTVGRNFEEKRYLRPIPQTALNINPDLGQNYYWK
;
A
#
# COMPACT_ATOMS: atom_id res chain seq x y z
N MET A 1 -21.56 87.12 3.44
CA MET A 1 -21.32 85.83 4.09
C MET A 1 -22.11 84.66 3.45
N LYS A 2 -23.36 84.78 3.11
CA LYS A 2 -24.14 83.64 2.53
C LYS A 2 -23.64 83.12 1.16
N LYS A 3 -23.00 83.94 0.33
CA LYS A 3 -22.46 83.49 -1.00
C LYS A 3 -21.17 82.65 -0.89
N TYR A 4 -20.34 82.87 0.09
CA TYR A 4 -19.09 82.14 0.29
C TYR A 4 -19.30 80.75 0.92
N ILE A 5 -20.37 80.59 1.73
CA ILE A 5 -20.75 79.26 2.28
C ILE A 5 -21.26 78.32 1.21
N LEU A 6 -21.91 78.84 0.18
CA LEU A 6 -22.40 77.99 -0.94
C LEU A 6 -21.27 77.50 -1.82
N TYR A 7 -20.18 78.24 -2.03
CA TYR A 7 -19.01 77.78 -2.81
C TYR A 7 -18.15 76.80 -2.03
N ILE A 8 -18.11 76.86 -0.73
CA ILE A 8 -17.40 75.87 0.13
C ILE A 8 -18.18 74.57 0.18
N LEU A 9 -19.50 74.58 0.24
CA LEU A 9 -20.33 73.37 0.19
C LEU A 9 -20.32 72.68 -1.19
N THR A 10 -20.22 73.40 -2.31
CA THR A 10 -20.10 72.85 -3.65
C THR A 10 -18.70 72.32 -3.89
N GLY A 11 -17.64 72.90 -3.32
CA GLY A 11 -16.26 72.36 -3.43
C GLY A 11 -16.05 71.08 -2.64
N VAL A 12 -16.69 70.91 -1.50
CA VAL A 12 -16.63 69.71 -0.66
C VAL A 12 -17.45 68.53 -1.31
N ALA A 13 -18.56 68.87 -1.98
CA ALA A 13 -19.36 67.86 -2.68
C ALA A 13 -18.69 67.34 -3.98
N ALA A 14 -17.80 68.11 -4.63
CA ALA A 14 -17.08 67.71 -5.82
C ALA A 14 -15.83 66.87 -5.54
N CYS A 15 -15.24 66.92 -4.33
CA CYS A 15 -14.12 66.07 -3.93
C CYS A 15 -14.55 64.72 -3.35
N GLY A 16 -15.85 64.50 -3.12
CA GLY A 16 -16.38 63.24 -2.58
C GLY A 16 -16.73 62.15 -3.62
N LEU A 17 -16.51 62.39 -4.91
CA LEU A 17 -16.87 61.45 -5.99
C LEU A 17 -15.67 60.78 -6.71
N CYS A 18 -14.43 61.02 -6.25
CA CYS A 18 -13.31 60.18 -6.57
C CYS A 18 -13.19 59.08 -5.51
N SER A 19 -14.16 58.17 -5.49
CA SER A 19 -14.02 56.90 -4.80
C SER A 19 -13.03 56.08 -5.63
N CYS A 20 -11.83 55.90 -5.14
CA CYS A 20 -10.95 54.86 -5.63
C CYS A 20 -11.64 53.52 -5.34
N GLU A 21 -12.21 52.89 -6.35
CA GLU A 21 -12.72 51.51 -6.29
C GLU A 21 -11.62 50.54 -5.78
N ASP A 22 -10.36 50.84 -6.05
CA ASP A 22 -9.18 50.05 -5.59
C ASP A 22 -8.93 50.11 -4.07
N ALA A 23 -9.59 50.99 -3.28
CA ALA A 23 -9.35 51.08 -1.84
C ALA A 23 -10.26 50.17 -1.01
N LEU A 24 -11.34 49.64 -1.62
CA LEU A 24 -12.30 48.74 -0.96
C LEU A 24 -12.03 47.27 -1.26
N ASP A 25 -11.28 46.96 -2.31
CA ASP A 25 -10.88 45.59 -2.70
C ASP A 25 -9.51 45.21 -2.12
N ARG A 26 -9.25 45.55 -0.88
CA ARG A 26 -8.10 45.00 -0.15
C ARG A 26 -8.47 43.59 0.27
N TYR A 27 -8.14 42.62 -0.58
CA TYR A 27 -8.10 41.20 -0.18
C TYR A 27 -7.19 41.04 1.05
N PRO A 28 -7.60 40.26 2.05
CA PRO A 28 -6.73 39.96 3.19
C PRO A 28 -5.39 39.38 2.65
N LYS A 29 -4.28 40.02 3.01
CA LYS A 29 -2.93 39.58 2.58
C LYS A 29 -2.52 38.22 3.16
N ASP A 30 -3.32 37.66 4.04
CA ASP A 30 -3.17 36.37 4.72
C ASP A 30 -3.98 35.23 4.08
N ARG A 31 -4.70 35.51 2.99
CA ARG A 31 -5.41 34.49 2.19
C ARG A 31 -4.85 34.44 0.78
N LEU A 32 -4.57 33.21 0.31
CA LEU A 32 -4.29 32.94 -1.10
C LEU A 32 -5.53 33.30 -1.91
N THR A 33 -5.43 34.34 -2.74
CA THR A 33 -6.49 34.71 -3.69
C THR A 33 -6.06 34.27 -5.08
N PRO A 34 -6.99 33.90 -5.96
CA PRO A 34 -6.67 33.49 -7.32
C PRO A 34 -5.81 34.49 -8.07
N ASP A 35 -6.05 35.78 -7.87
CA ASP A 35 -5.39 36.87 -8.60
C ASP A 35 -3.94 37.13 -8.14
N ASN A 36 -3.51 36.54 -7.00
CA ASN A 36 -2.22 36.83 -6.39
C ASN A 36 -1.32 35.60 -6.25
N PHE A 37 -1.65 34.47 -6.87
CA PHE A 37 -0.91 33.23 -6.69
C PHE A 37 -0.81 32.42 -7.99
N PHE A 38 0.16 31.52 -8.06
CA PHE A 38 0.48 30.65 -9.19
C PHE A 38 1.19 31.34 -10.37
N HIS A 39 1.88 32.47 -10.13
CA HIS A 39 2.61 33.19 -11.17
C HIS A 39 4.03 32.64 -11.40
N THR A 40 4.63 32.00 -10.39
CA THR A 40 5.99 31.47 -10.47
C THR A 40 6.05 29.98 -10.20
N GLU A 41 7.18 29.35 -10.56
CA GLU A 41 7.44 27.93 -10.27
C GLU A 41 7.38 27.65 -8.77
N GLU A 42 7.99 28.53 -7.94
CA GLU A 42 8.05 28.36 -6.50
C GLU A 42 6.63 28.37 -5.88
N GLU A 43 5.73 29.22 -6.37
CA GLU A 43 4.35 29.27 -5.90
C GLU A 43 3.59 28.00 -6.29
N CYS A 44 3.72 27.53 -7.54
CA CYS A 44 3.15 26.28 -8.00
C CYS A 44 3.67 25.09 -7.18
N GLN A 45 4.98 25.03 -6.94
CA GLN A 45 5.62 24.01 -6.12
C GLN A 45 5.14 24.05 -4.67
N LEU A 46 5.11 25.23 -4.05
CA LEU A 46 4.70 25.38 -2.67
C LEU A 46 3.27 24.86 -2.45
N TYR A 47 2.36 25.20 -3.35
CA TYR A 47 0.96 24.76 -3.25
C TYR A 47 0.82 23.25 -3.48
N THR A 48 1.42 22.72 -4.54
CA THR A 48 1.33 21.30 -4.89
C THR A 48 2.07 20.38 -3.93
N ASN A 49 3.01 20.88 -3.12
CA ASN A 49 3.65 20.11 -2.06
C ASN A 49 2.66 19.54 -1.05
N ASP A 50 1.54 20.23 -0.80
CA ASP A 50 0.51 19.75 0.11
C ASP A 50 -0.19 18.46 -0.40
N PHE A 51 -0.20 18.22 -1.73
CA PHE A 51 -0.81 17.02 -2.30
C PHE A 51 -0.07 15.74 -1.90
N TYR A 52 1.24 15.82 -1.63
CA TYR A 52 2.03 14.67 -1.16
C TYR A 52 1.57 14.13 0.22
N THR A 53 0.80 14.92 0.98
CA THR A 53 0.15 14.47 2.22
C THR A 53 -0.92 13.40 1.99
N MET A 54 -1.39 13.22 0.74
CA MET A 54 -2.35 12.18 0.36
C MET A 54 -1.74 10.77 0.32
N PHE A 55 -0.41 10.65 0.28
CA PHE A 55 0.22 9.34 0.32
C PHE A 55 -0.05 8.62 1.65
N PRO A 56 -0.13 7.27 1.63
CA PRO A 56 -0.41 6.49 2.81
C PRO A 56 0.54 6.82 3.96
N SER A 57 0.03 6.82 5.18
CA SER A 57 0.87 6.94 6.39
C SER A 57 1.79 5.72 6.53
N ALA A 58 2.88 5.86 7.26
CA ALA A 58 3.79 4.77 7.56
C ALA A 58 3.07 3.53 8.09
N GLY A 59 2.22 3.71 9.11
CA GLY A 59 1.44 2.62 9.69
C GLY A 59 0.46 1.96 8.72
N THR A 60 0.00 2.66 7.68
CA THR A 60 -0.82 2.07 6.61
C THR A 60 0.03 1.17 5.70
N ILE A 61 1.28 1.55 5.41
CA ILE A 61 2.18 0.80 4.55
C ILE A 61 2.58 -0.51 5.24
N TYR A 62 3.40 -0.44 6.30
CA TYR A 62 3.92 -1.64 6.95
C TYR A 62 2.92 -2.35 7.87
N GLY A 63 1.82 -1.70 8.22
CA GLY A 63 0.74 -2.27 9.03
C GLY A 63 -0.29 -3.05 8.23
N GLU A 64 -0.01 -3.36 6.95
CA GLU A 64 -0.88 -4.15 6.09
C GLU A 64 -1.36 -5.43 6.78
N THR A 65 -2.65 -5.70 6.63
CA THR A 65 -3.27 -6.96 7.04
C THR A 65 -4.15 -7.47 5.91
N ALA A 66 -4.05 -8.76 5.66
CA ALA A 66 -4.93 -9.50 4.77
C ALA A 66 -4.78 -10.97 5.18
N ASP A 67 -4.81 -11.90 4.24
CA ASP A 67 -4.47 -13.31 4.45
C ASP A 67 -2.94 -13.58 4.54
N ILE A 68 -2.15 -12.56 4.83
CA ILE A 68 -0.68 -12.61 4.90
C ILE A 68 -0.12 -12.43 6.31
N ILE A 69 -0.77 -11.64 7.15
CA ILE A 69 -0.27 -11.25 8.48
C ILE A 69 -1.39 -11.37 9.53
N ALA A 70 -1.10 -12.10 10.60
CA ALA A 70 -1.89 -12.05 11.83
C ALA A 70 -1.32 -11.02 12.81
N LYS A 71 -2.19 -10.31 13.52
CA LYS A 71 -1.84 -9.42 14.63
C LYS A 71 -2.96 -9.36 15.67
N THR A 72 -2.68 -8.81 16.84
CA THR A 72 -3.67 -8.77 17.96
C THR A 72 -4.96 -8.05 17.61
N THR A 73 -4.91 -7.03 16.76
CA THR A 73 -6.09 -6.27 16.31
C THR A 73 -6.10 -6.17 14.81
N LEU A 74 -7.11 -6.73 14.16
CA LEU A 74 -7.35 -6.63 12.72
C LEU A 74 -8.24 -5.43 12.38
N THR A 75 -8.14 -4.95 11.16
CA THR A 75 -9.04 -3.90 10.65
C THR A 75 -10.46 -4.43 10.44
N SER A 76 -11.45 -3.56 10.43
CA SER A 76 -12.86 -3.92 10.18
C SER A 76 -13.07 -4.55 8.80
N GLU A 77 -12.22 -4.23 7.82
CA GLU A 77 -12.21 -4.86 6.51
C GLU A 77 -11.88 -6.35 6.62
N VAL A 78 -10.80 -6.69 7.33
CA VAL A 78 -10.34 -8.06 7.48
C VAL A 78 -11.21 -8.87 8.44
N LEU A 79 -11.70 -8.23 9.52
CA LEU A 79 -12.66 -8.85 10.43
C LEU A 79 -14.02 -9.12 9.76
N GLY A 80 -14.34 -8.35 8.70
CA GLY A 80 -15.64 -8.42 8.07
C GLY A 80 -16.77 -7.90 8.96
N ASN A 81 -16.52 -6.94 9.84
CA ASN A 81 -17.50 -6.37 10.75
C ASN A 81 -17.78 -4.87 10.52
N ARG A 82 -17.32 -4.32 9.38
CA ARG A 82 -17.63 -2.93 9.01
C ARG A 82 -19.15 -2.73 8.96
N THR A 83 -19.59 -1.62 9.51
CA THR A 83 -20.97 -1.12 9.44
C THR A 83 -21.03 0.18 8.63
N VAL A 84 -22.22 0.66 8.32
CA VAL A 84 -22.40 2.00 7.73
C VAL A 84 -21.90 3.04 8.73
N PRO A 85 -20.85 3.82 8.38
CA PRO A 85 -20.30 4.79 9.32
C PRO A 85 -21.25 5.98 9.48
N ALA A 86 -21.39 6.46 10.72
CA ALA A 86 -22.20 7.65 11.01
C ALA A 86 -21.57 8.93 10.45
N THR A 87 -20.24 9.00 10.43
CA THR A 87 -19.47 10.17 9.98
C THR A 87 -18.72 9.89 8.68
N ALA A 88 -18.15 10.94 8.06
CA ALA A 88 -17.54 10.86 6.73
C ALA A 88 -16.45 9.78 6.59
N GLY A 89 -15.69 9.46 7.63
CA GLY A 89 -14.63 8.45 7.55
C GLY A 89 -13.64 8.73 6.41
N SER A 90 -13.53 7.78 5.45
CA SER A 90 -12.73 7.92 4.23
C SER A 90 -13.46 8.63 3.07
N TRP A 91 -14.72 9.06 3.25
CA TRP A 91 -15.50 9.85 2.30
C TRP A 91 -15.17 11.35 2.46
N LYS A 92 -13.91 11.73 2.29
CA LYS A 92 -13.40 13.10 2.40
C LYS A 92 -13.04 13.61 1.02
N TRP A 93 -13.32 14.89 0.74
CA TRP A 93 -13.20 15.50 -0.58
C TRP A 93 -12.36 16.80 -0.59
N GLU A 94 -11.85 17.22 0.58
CA GLU A 94 -11.13 18.47 0.76
C GLU A 94 -9.91 18.55 -0.17
N LYS A 95 -9.11 17.48 -0.24
CA LYS A 95 -7.93 17.44 -1.12
C LYS A 95 -8.26 17.55 -2.61
N LEU A 96 -9.40 17.02 -3.03
CA LEU A 96 -9.86 17.20 -4.40
C LEU A 96 -10.18 18.66 -4.71
N ARG A 97 -10.80 19.37 -3.74
CA ARG A 97 -11.06 20.80 -3.88
C ARG A 97 -9.76 21.59 -4.07
N ASP A 98 -8.73 21.29 -3.28
CA ASP A 98 -7.42 21.94 -3.38
C ASP A 98 -6.74 21.66 -4.72
N ILE A 99 -6.80 20.41 -5.22
CA ILE A 99 -6.29 20.03 -6.53
C ILE A 99 -7.03 20.77 -7.64
N ASN A 100 -8.36 20.78 -7.61
CA ASN A 100 -9.16 21.44 -8.63
C ASN A 100 -9.01 22.97 -8.59
N PHE A 101 -8.78 23.55 -7.40
CA PHE A 101 -8.45 24.97 -7.26
C PHE A 101 -7.13 25.29 -7.98
N PHE A 102 -6.08 24.51 -7.78
CA PHE A 102 -4.84 24.68 -8.53
C PHE A 102 -5.08 24.57 -10.04
N LEU A 103 -5.78 23.52 -10.50
CA LEU A 103 -6.03 23.29 -11.92
C LEU A 103 -6.87 24.40 -12.57
N GLN A 104 -7.75 25.03 -11.82
CA GLN A 104 -8.57 26.15 -12.32
C GLN A 104 -7.75 27.42 -12.55
N TYR A 105 -6.75 27.68 -11.69
CA TYR A 105 -5.98 28.91 -11.67
C TYR A 105 -4.52 28.75 -12.12
N SER A 106 -4.12 27.56 -12.55
CA SER A 106 -2.75 27.28 -13.04
C SER A 106 -2.36 28.15 -14.25
N SER A 107 -3.36 28.64 -15.02
CA SER A 107 -3.16 29.57 -16.15
C SER A 107 -2.54 30.91 -15.76
N ASN A 108 -2.51 31.28 -14.47
CA ASN A 108 -1.78 32.45 -13.99
C ASN A 108 -0.25 32.30 -14.17
N CYS A 109 0.26 31.07 -14.24
CA CYS A 109 1.66 30.81 -14.59
C CYS A 109 1.86 31.03 -16.09
N ALA A 110 2.57 32.10 -16.43
CA ALA A 110 2.85 32.46 -17.83
C ALA A 110 3.86 31.52 -18.50
N ASP A 111 4.75 30.88 -17.73
CA ASP A 111 5.64 29.85 -18.23
C ASP A 111 4.86 28.55 -18.48
N GLU A 112 4.68 28.23 -19.74
CA GLU A 112 3.91 27.06 -20.17
C GLU A 112 4.54 25.74 -19.71
N HIS A 113 5.86 25.62 -19.72
CA HIS A 113 6.54 24.41 -19.30
C HIS A 113 6.32 24.15 -17.80
N VAL A 114 6.53 25.15 -16.97
CA VAL A 114 6.26 25.11 -15.51
C VAL A 114 4.80 24.79 -15.26
N ARG A 115 3.88 25.49 -15.93
CA ARG A 115 2.45 25.25 -15.79
C ARG A 115 2.08 23.80 -16.07
N LEU A 116 2.50 23.26 -17.22
CA LEU A 116 2.17 21.89 -17.63
C LEU A 116 2.78 20.84 -16.69
N GLU A 117 3.98 21.07 -16.18
CA GLU A 117 4.61 20.20 -15.17
C GLU A 117 3.76 20.13 -13.89
N TYR A 118 3.41 21.28 -13.30
CA TYR A 118 2.63 21.30 -12.05
C TYR A 118 1.15 20.92 -12.25
N GLU A 119 0.57 21.16 -13.43
CA GLU A 119 -0.71 20.53 -13.80
C GLU A 119 -0.57 19.00 -13.86
N GLY A 120 0.54 18.47 -14.35
CA GLY A 120 0.89 17.05 -14.33
C GLY A 120 0.95 16.50 -12.90
N VAL A 121 1.56 17.23 -11.98
CA VAL A 121 1.55 16.89 -10.54
C VAL A 121 0.12 16.85 -9.99
N ALA A 122 -0.68 17.89 -10.24
CA ALA A 122 -2.06 17.99 -9.76
C ALA A 122 -2.94 16.86 -10.32
N ARG A 123 -2.83 16.55 -11.62
CA ARG A 123 -3.58 15.46 -12.26
C ARG A 123 -3.13 14.09 -11.78
N PHE A 124 -1.84 13.87 -11.51
CA PHE A 124 -1.37 12.65 -10.86
C PHE A 124 -2.09 12.42 -9.52
N PHE A 125 -2.18 13.46 -8.68
CA PHE A 125 -2.85 13.36 -7.38
C PHE A 125 -4.38 13.28 -7.50
N ARG A 126 -5.00 13.89 -8.52
CA ARG A 126 -6.42 13.70 -8.80
C ARG A 126 -6.73 12.26 -9.22
N ALA A 127 -5.89 11.68 -10.06
CA ALA A 127 -5.98 10.28 -10.45
C ALA A 127 -5.80 9.35 -9.23
N TRP A 128 -4.81 9.61 -8.38
CA TRP A 128 -4.63 8.89 -7.12
C TRP A 128 -5.87 8.97 -6.24
N PHE A 129 -6.41 10.17 -6.05
CA PHE A 129 -7.61 10.41 -5.26
C PHE A 129 -8.80 9.60 -5.75
N TYR A 130 -9.12 9.69 -7.03
CA TYR A 130 -10.27 9.00 -7.60
C TYR A 130 -10.08 7.48 -7.66
N PHE A 131 -8.89 7.00 -7.94
CA PHE A 131 -8.58 5.57 -7.86
C PHE A 131 -8.88 5.02 -6.47
N GLU A 132 -8.42 5.69 -5.41
CA GLU A 132 -8.73 5.27 -4.02
C GLU A 132 -10.24 5.32 -3.73
N LYS A 133 -10.97 6.31 -4.24
CA LYS A 133 -12.43 6.38 -4.09
C LYS A 133 -13.13 5.25 -4.82
N VAL A 134 -12.80 4.99 -6.08
CA VAL A 134 -13.41 3.94 -6.89
C VAL A 134 -13.12 2.56 -6.33
N LYS A 135 -11.89 2.28 -5.87
CA LYS A 135 -11.58 1.02 -5.18
C LYS A 135 -12.52 0.75 -4.01
N HIS A 136 -12.80 1.78 -3.23
CA HIS A 136 -13.56 1.64 -2.00
C HIS A 136 -15.08 1.67 -2.20
N TYR A 137 -15.58 2.48 -3.13
CA TYR A 137 -17.00 2.79 -3.20
C TYR A 137 -17.67 2.41 -4.53
N GLY A 138 -16.91 2.04 -5.53
CA GLY A 138 -17.43 1.84 -6.90
C GLY A 138 -17.73 3.18 -7.57
N ASP A 139 -19.00 3.42 -7.87
CA ASP A 139 -19.46 4.69 -8.41
C ASP A 139 -19.25 5.83 -7.42
N VAL A 140 -18.75 6.98 -7.89
CA VAL A 140 -18.48 8.18 -7.09
C VAL A 140 -18.73 9.44 -7.91
N PRO A 141 -19.10 10.58 -7.31
CA PRO A 141 -19.26 11.83 -8.06
C PRO A 141 -17.93 12.28 -8.66
N TRP A 142 -17.89 12.52 -9.97
CA TRP A 142 -16.77 13.20 -10.62
C TRP A 142 -16.93 14.71 -10.48
N VAL A 143 -15.92 15.36 -9.94
CA VAL A 143 -15.87 16.82 -9.74
C VAL A 143 -14.53 17.33 -10.25
N ASP A 144 -14.54 18.22 -11.23
CA ASP A 144 -13.35 18.76 -11.90
C ASP A 144 -13.16 20.27 -11.70
N ARG A 145 -13.94 20.87 -10.79
CA ARG A 145 -13.81 22.26 -10.36
C ARG A 145 -13.86 22.38 -8.83
N PRO A 146 -13.36 23.46 -8.25
CA PRO A 146 -13.60 23.73 -6.83
C PRO A 146 -15.09 23.83 -6.52
N ILE A 147 -15.49 23.27 -5.38
CA ILE A 147 -16.87 23.34 -4.89
C ILE A 147 -16.88 24.13 -3.57
N ASP A 148 -17.73 25.15 -3.49
CA ASP A 148 -17.95 25.93 -2.29
C ASP A 148 -19.12 25.38 -1.46
N ALA A 149 -19.23 25.79 -0.19
CA ALA A 149 -20.19 25.25 0.76
C ALA A 149 -21.68 25.38 0.34
N GLY A 150 -22.01 26.31 -0.55
CA GLY A 150 -23.37 26.52 -1.08
C GLY A 150 -23.62 25.97 -2.49
N ASP A 151 -22.66 25.23 -3.04
CA ASP A 151 -22.76 24.72 -4.42
C ASP A 151 -23.81 23.61 -4.53
N PRO A 152 -24.77 23.71 -5.48
CA PRO A 152 -25.79 22.70 -5.68
C PRO A 152 -25.25 21.28 -5.88
N LEU A 153 -24.05 21.12 -6.48
CA LEU A 153 -23.42 19.81 -6.66
C LEU A 153 -23.22 19.04 -5.33
N LEU A 154 -23.06 19.75 -4.21
CA LEU A 154 -22.94 19.10 -2.90
C LEU A 154 -24.23 18.38 -2.47
N PHE A 155 -25.37 18.85 -2.94
CA PHE A 155 -26.70 18.44 -2.46
C PHE A 155 -27.48 17.60 -3.46
N GLU A 156 -27.14 17.70 -4.76
CA GLU A 156 -27.98 17.18 -5.85
C GLU A 156 -27.19 16.26 -6.82
N LYS A 157 -25.85 16.29 -6.78
CA LYS A 157 -25.06 15.43 -7.68
C LYS A 157 -25.01 14.00 -7.18
N GLY A 158 -25.63 13.09 -7.92
CA GLY A 158 -25.49 11.66 -7.73
C GLY A 158 -24.08 11.14 -8.05
N ARG A 159 -23.88 9.85 -7.89
CA ARG A 159 -22.63 9.17 -8.25
C ARG A 159 -22.56 8.94 -9.75
N ASP A 160 -21.41 9.27 -10.33
CA ASP A 160 -21.11 8.93 -11.73
C ASP A 160 -20.67 7.46 -11.82
N PRO A 161 -20.95 6.79 -12.95
CA PRO A 161 -20.55 5.40 -13.14
C PRO A 161 -19.04 5.20 -13.02
N ARG A 162 -18.62 4.11 -12.36
CA ARG A 162 -17.23 3.69 -12.20
C ARG A 162 -16.43 3.78 -13.51
N GLU A 163 -17.03 3.34 -14.60
CA GLU A 163 -16.40 3.35 -15.93
C GLU A 163 -15.98 4.76 -16.35
N MET A 164 -16.91 5.74 -16.26
CA MET A 164 -16.63 7.13 -16.61
C MET A 164 -15.53 7.72 -15.73
N VAL A 165 -15.60 7.48 -14.41
CA VAL A 165 -14.59 7.99 -13.47
C VAL A 165 -13.22 7.38 -13.75
N MET A 166 -13.13 6.08 -14.02
CA MET A 166 -11.87 5.42 -14.33
C MET A 166 -11.28 5.88 -15.66
N GLN A 167 -12.12 6.21 -16.64
CA GLN A 167 -11.67 6.81 -17.90
C GLN A 167 -11.00 8.17 -17.66
N LYS A 168 -11.61 9.02 -16.80
CA LYS A 168 -11.04 10.30 -16.39
C LYS A 168 -9.74 10.14 -15.60
N VAL A 169 -9.62 9.11 -14.77
CA VAL A 169 -8.38 8.76 -14.06
C VAL A 169 -7.26 8.44 -15.06
N ILE A 170 -7.56 7.68 -16.13
CA ILE A 170 -6.58 7.36 -17.16
C ILE A 170 -6.17 8.60 -17.95
N GLU A 171 -7.13 9.47 -18.33
CA GLU A 171 -6.85 10.75 -18.99
C GLU A 171 -5.90 11.64 -18.15
N ASP A 172 -6.12 11.72 -16.84
CA ASP A 172 -5.25 12.46 -15.94
C ASP A 172 -3.85 11.87 -15.86
N LEU A 173 -3.72 10.53 -15.82
CA LEU A 173 -2.42 9.86 -15.82
C LEU A 173 -1.69 10.00 -17.16
N ASP A 174 -2.40 10.00 -18.29
CA ASP A 174 -1.80 10.23 -19.61
C ASP A 174 -1.25 11.65 -19.74
N PHE A 175 -1.96 12.64 -19.22
CA PHE A 175 -1.47 14.00 -19.13
C PHE A 175 -0.21 14.08 -18.25
N ALA A 176 -0.24 13.43 -17.07
CA ALA A 176 0.90 13.39 -16.17
C ALA A 176 2.12 12.70 -16.80
N VAL A 177 1.94 11.57 -17.48
CA VAL A 177 3.01 10.87 -18.24
C VAL A 177 3.63 11.75 -19.32
N THR A 178 2.83 12.63 -19.94
CA THR A 178 3.30 13.51 -21.02
C THR A 178 4.11 14.68 -20.48
N ASN A 179 3.68 15.29 -19.39
CA ASN A 179 4.16 16.59 -18.95
C ASN A 179 5.09 16.57 -17.71
N LEU A 180 5.11 15.47 -16.95
CA LEU A 180 6.02 15.35 -15.80
C LEU A 180 7.48 15.12 -16.24
N PRO A 181 8.47 15.55 -15.41
CA PRO A 181 9.89 15.37 -15.68
C PRO A 181 10.28 13.92 -15.94
N VAL A 182 11.25 13.71 -16.81
CA VAL A 182 11.88 12.41 -17.13
C VAL A 182 13.04 12.08 -16.18
N GLU A 183 13.59 13.08 -15.53
CA GLU A 183 14.64 12.93 -14.54
C GLU A 183 14.11 12.13 -13.35
N ARG A 184 14.88 11.12 -12.93
CA ARG A 184 14.46 10.28 -11.81
C ARG A 184 14.55 11.03 -10.48
N SER A 185 13.51 10.94 -9.68
CA SER A 185 13.49 11.46 -8.31
C SER A 185 12.65 10.56 -7.43
N VAL A 186 13.22 10.05 -6.34
CA VAL A 186 12.51 9.16 -5.42
C VAL A 186 11.57 9.90 -4.47
N TYR A 187 11.59 11.24 -4.45
CA TYR A 187 10.77 12.05 -3.54
C TYR A 187 9.80 12.99 -4.24
N ARG A 188 9.85 13.04 -5.56
CA ARG A 188 8.93 13.85 -6.38
C ARG A 188 8.23 12.96 -7.40
N VAL A 189 6.99 13.30 -7.74
CA VAL A 189 6.32 12.61 -8.84
C VAL A 189 6.98 12.99 -10.16
N THR A 190 7.27 11.97 -10.96
CA THR A 190 7.93 12.05 -12.25
C THR A 190 7.08 11.28 -13.27
N ARG A 191 7.44 11.37 -14.55
CA ARG A 191 6.84 10.52 -15.60
C ARG A 191 6.82 9.04 -15.21
N TRP A 192 7.89 8.57 -14.56
CA TRP A 192 8.02 7.17 -14.15
C TRP A 192 7.06 6.81 -13.01
N ALA A 193 6.86 7.72 -12.08
CA ALA A 193 5.84 7.55 -11.03
C ALA A 193 4.43 7.51 -11.64
N ALA A 194 4.14 8.35 -12.65
CA ALA A 194 2.86 8.35 -13.35
C ALA A 194 2.62 7.05 -14.15
N LEU A 195 3.64 6.53 -14.86
CA LEU A 195 3.56 5.23 -15.53
C LEU A 195 3.36 4.07 -14.55
N ALA A 196 4.08 4.07 -13.41
CA ALA A 196 3.93 3.06 -12.37
C ALA A 196 2.52 3.11 -11.74
N LEU A 197 1.98 4.30 -11.49
CA LEU A 197 0.61 4.45 -11.00
C LEU A 197 -0.41 4.02 -12.06
N LYS A 198 -0.23 4.39 -13.33
CA LYS A 198 -1.09 3.95 -14.43
C LYS A 198 -1.11 2.43 -14.56
N SER A 199 0.05 1.79 -14.46
CA SER A 199 0.18 0.32 -14.43
C SER A 199 -0.66 -0.29 -13.30
N ARG A 200 -0.54 0.22 -12.07
CA ARG A 200 -1.31 -0.24 -10.89
C ARG A 200 -2.82 -0.04 -11.06
N VAL A 201 -3.22 1.15 -11.48
CA VAL A 201 -4.64 1.54 -11.69
C VAL A 201 -5.30 0.64 -12.74
N CYS A 202 -4.64 0.48 -13.88
CA CYS A 202 -5.17 -0.30 -14.99
C CYS A 202 -5.18 -1.81 -14.68
N LEU A 203 -4.17 -2.35 -13.97
CA LEU A 203 -4.21 -3.74 -13.52
C LEU A 203 -5.38 -3.98 -12.55
N PHE A 204 -5.53 -3.09 -11.54
CA PHE A 204 -6.60 -3.22 -10.58
C PHE A 204 -7.96 -3.21 -11.27
N GLU A 205 -8.22 -2.21 -12.10
CA GLU A 205 -9.52 -2.06 -12.77
C GLU A 205 -9.80 -3.21 -13.74
N GLY A 206 -8.82 -3.60 -14.58
CA GLY A 206 -8.98 -4.67 -15.54
C GLY A 206 -9.28 -6.02 -14.86
N THR A 207 -8.51 -6.39 -13.85
CA THR A 207 -8.74 -7.65 -13.12
C THR A 207 -10.00 -7.58 -12.25
N PHE A 208 -10.29 -6.45 -11.60
CA PHE A 208 -11.56 -6.28 -10.88
C PHE A 208 -12.74 -6.52 -11.82
N ARG A 209 -12.74 -5.89 -13.00
CA ARG A 209 -13.80 -6.09 -13.99
C ARG A 209 -13.92 -7.55 -14.43
N LYS A 210 -12.81 -8.18 -14.77
CA LYS A 210 -12.78 -9.58 -15.21
C LYS A 210 -13.40 -10.52 -14.18
N TYR A 211 -12.93 -10.43 -12.94
CA TYR A 211 -13.35 -11.36 -11.88
C TYR A 211 -14.69 -11.03 -11.23
N HIS A 212 -15.18 -9.79 -11.39
CA HIS A 212 -16.52 -9.38 -10.95
C HIS A 212 -17.55 -9.37 -12.09
N GLY A 213 -17.21 -9.89 -13.27
CA GLY A 213 -18.14 -10.04 -14.40
C GLY A 213 -18.55 -8.72 -15.06
N LEU A 214 -17.72 -7.68 -14.97
CA LEU A 214 -17.93 -6.40 -15.64
C LEU A 214 -17.31 -6.43 -17.05
N LYS A 215 -17.78 -5.54 -17.94
CA LYS A 215 -17.31 -5.47 -19.33
C LYS A 215 -16.00 -4.69 -19.47
N ASP A 216 -15.39 -4.77 -20.64
CA ASP A 216 -14.24 -3.96 -21.10
C ASP A 216 -12.98 -4.11 -20.25
N TRP A 217 -12.78 -5.27 -19.62
CA TRP A 217 -11.61 -5.55 -18.80
C TRP A 217 -10.32 -5.63 -19.64
N GLU A 218 -10.40 -6.09 -20.89
CA GLU A 218 -9.26 -6.24 -21.80
C GLU A 218 -8.58 -4.92 -22.09
N SER A 219 -9.36 -3.85 -22.29
CA SER A 219 -8.84 -2.51 -22.58
C SER A 219 -7.96 -1.97 -21.44
N TYR A 220 -8.37 -2.20 -20.19
CA TYR A 220 -7.60 -1.81 -19.01
C TYR A 220 -6.33 -2.66 -18.86
N LEU A 221 -6.40 -3.97 -19.09
CA LEU A 221 -5.21 -4.82 -19.05
C LEU A 221 -4.21 -4.49 -20.15
N THR A 222 -4.70 -4.16 -21.35
CA THR A 222 -3.86 -3.67 -22.46
C THR A 222 -3.19 -2.34 -22.10
N ALA A 223 -3.91 -1.41 -21.48
CA ALA A 223 -3.35 -0.15 -21.00
C ALA A 223 -2.31 -0.38 -19.88
N CYS A 224 -2.56 -1.33 -18.96
CA CYS A 224 -1.59 -1.77 -17.96
C CYS A 224 -0.31 -2.31 -18.62
N ALA A 225 -0.44 -3.25 -19.55
CA ALA A 225 0.69 -3.86 -20.25
C ALA A 225 1.51 -2.78 -21.02
N THR A 226 0.84 -1.85 -21.68
CA THR A 226 1.48 -0.75 -22.44
C THR A 226 2.26 0.18 -21.50
N ALA A 227 1.64 0.65 -20.41
CA ALA A 227 2.29 1.53 -19.46
C ALA A 227 3.48 0.85 -18.75
N SER A 228 3.30 -0.41 -18.36
CA SER A 228 4.33 -1.21 -17.70
C SER A 228 5.51 -1.49 -18.63
N LYS A 229 5.24 -1.88 -19.89
CA LYS A 229 6.28 -2.16 -20.88
C LYS A 229 7.10 -0.91 -21.17
N ARG A 230 6.44 0.25 -21.35
CA ARG A 230 7.13 1.53 -21.53
C ARG A 230 8.00 1.88 -20.32
N PHE A 231 7.49 1.67 -19.11
CA PHE A 231 8.29 1.86 -17.89
C PHE A 231 9.53 0.94 -17.88
N ILE A 232 9.37 -0.35 -18.15
CA ILE A 232 10.47 -1.34 -18.14
C ILE A 232 11.54 -0.96 -19.17
N ASP A 233 11.14 -0.54 -20.37
CA ASP A 233 12.07 -0.27 -21.48
C ASP A 233 12.79 1.08 -21.36
N GLU A 234 12.11 2.12 -20.86
CA GLU A 234 12.57 3.51 -20.99
C GLU A 234 13.07 4.13 -19.66
N SER A 235 12.65 3.61 -18.49
CA SER A 235 12.87 4.31 -17.22
C SER A 235 14.29 4.16 -16.65
N GLY A 236 14.98 3.08 -17.02
CA GLY A 236 16.28 2.72 -16.44
C GLY A 236 16.22 2.22 -14.99
N TYR A 237 15.02 2.02 -14.41
CA TYR A 237 14.89 1.32 -13.13
C TYR A 237 15.07 -0.19 -13.33
N SER A 238 15.65 -0.85 -12.32
CA SER A 238 15.91 -2.30 -12.36
C SER A 238 15.81 -2.90 -10.96
N VAL A 239 15.84 -4.22 -10.87
CA VAL A 239 15.86 -4.95 -9.60
C VAL A 239 17.18 -4.64 -8.87
N TYR A 240 17.09 -4.22 -7.62
CA TYR A 240 18.26 -3.95 -6.78
C TYR A 240 18.88 -5.26 -6.29
N THR A 241 20.17 -5.47 -6.57
CA THR A 241 20.89 -6.73 -6.31
C THR A 241 22.14 -6.57 -5.44
N THR A 242 22.42 -5.36 -4.95
CA THR A 242 23.67 -5.07 -4.24
C THR A 242 23.63 -5.53 -2.78
N GLY A 243 24.72 -6.18 -2.34
CA GLY A 243 24.91 -6.66 -0.97
C GLY A 243 24.41 -8.08 -0.75
N THR A 244 24.50 -8.55 0.50
CA THR A 244 24.14 -9.92 0.90
C THR A 244 22.65 -10.10 1.17
N THR A 245 21.94 -9.00 1.44
CA THR A 245 20.51 -8.97 1.74
C THR A 245 19.79 -7.91 0.90
N PRO A 246 19.86 -8.00 -0.45
CA PRO A 246 19.40 -6.92 -1.33
C PRO A 246 17.91 -6.61 -1.17
N TYR A 247 17.07 -7.61 -0.93
CA TYR A 247 15.65 -7.39 -0.69
C TYR A 247 15.40 -6.61 0.62
N LEU A 248 16.03 -7.02 1.73
CA LEU A 248 15.88 -6.32 3.00
C LEU A 248 16.40 -4.87 2.92
N ASN A 249 17.50 -4.65 2.20
CA ASN A 249 18.11 -3.34 2.05
C ASN A 249 17.15 -2.30 1.45
N LEU A 250 16.26 -2.70 0.54
CA LEU A 250 15.22 -1.80 -0.03
C LEU A 250 14.33 -1.16 1.04
N PHE A 251 14.15 -1.83 2.18
CA PHE A 251 13.20 -1.43 3.20
C PHE A 251 13.85 -0.96 4.51
N SER A 252 15.10 -1.36 4.78
CA SER A 252 15.82 -1.03 6.00
C SER A 252 16.82 0.13 5.83
N SER A 253 17.13 0.53 4.60
CA SER A 253 18.02 1.67 4.32
C SER A 253 17.42 2.99 4.76
N LEU A 254 18.23 3.89 5.33
CA LEU A 254 17.77 5.22 5.75
C LEU A 254 17.23 6.05 4.60
N LYS A 255 17.81 5.87 3.40
CA LYS A 255 17.38 6.54 2.18
C LYS A 255 16.94 5.54 1.14
N ALA A 256 15.91 5.91 0.40
CA ALA A 256 15.37 5.12 -0.68
C ALA A 256 16.44 4.79 -1.72
N LEU A 257 16.50 3.52 -2.14
CA LEU A 257 17.47 3.03 -3.14
C LEU A 257 16.90 3.24 -4.54
N ASP A 258 17.34 4.27 -5.21
CA ASP A 258 16.83 4.77 -6.50
C ASP A 258 17.08 3.85 -7.70
N THR A 259 17.82 2.76 -7.52
CA THR A 259 17.94 1.71 -8.54
C THR A 259 16.60 1.03 -8.81
N GLU A 260 15.79 0.76 -7.77
CA GLU A 260 14.50 0.06 -7.88
C GLU A 260 13.32 0.90 -7.39
N ILE A 261 13.54 1.80 -6.39
CA ILE A 261 12.47 2.59 -5.80
C ILE A 261 12.19 3.82 -6.68
N VAL A 262 10.94 3.92 -7.16
CA VAL A 262 10.47 4.98 -8.06
C VAL A 262 9.96 6.18 -7.27
N LEU A 263 9.24 5.91 -6.17
CA LEU A 263 8.69 6.95 -5.28
C LEU A 263 8.66 6.42 -3.85
N ALA A 264 9.13 7.23 -2.91
CA ALA A 264 9.18 6.91 -1.49
C ALA A 264 8.67 8.04 -0.62
N ARG A 265 8.16 7.68 0.56
CA ARG A 265 7.91 8.63 1.64
C ARG A 265 9.18 8.80 2.46
N ALA A 266 9.71 10.03 2.47
CA ALA A 266 10.93 10.38 3.19
C ALA A 266 10.69 10.59 4.68
N TYR A 267 11.69 10.23 5.50
CA TYR A 267 11.71 10.46 6.93
C TYR A 267 13.03 11.08 7.35
N ASN A 268 13.00 11.95 8.39
CA ASN A 268 14.18 12.68 8.82
C ASN A 268 14.07 13.10 10.29
N THR A 269 15.05 12.72 11.08
CA THR A 269 15.15 13.08 12.51
C THR A 269 15.26 14.58 12.74
N ALA A 270 15.97 15.32 11.88
CA ALA A 270 16.22 16.76 12.06
C ALA A 270 14.94 17.60 12.05
N ILE A 271 13.92 17.15 11.30
CA ILE A 271 12.61 17.82 11.22
C ILE A 271 11.51 17.08 12.00
N GLY A 272 11.90 16.09 12.83
CA GLY A 272 10.95 15.33 13.66
C GLY A 272 10.04 14.37 12.89
N LEU A 273 10.25 14.16 11.59
CA LEU A 273 9.44 13.26 10.77
C LEU A 273 9.94 11.82 10.90
N LYS A 274 9.25 11.03 11.71
CA LYS A 274 9.63 9.65 12.10
C LYS A 274 8.43 8.72 12.05
N HIS A 275 8.67 7.41 12.26
CA HIS A 275 7.62 6.39 12.37
C HIS A 275 8.03 5.25 13.32
N ASP A 276 7.18 4.23 13.45
CA ASP A 276 7.30 3.19 14.48
C ASP A 276 7.57 1.78 13.94
N VAL A 277 8.10 1.62 12.72
CA VAL A 277 8.20 0.27 12.13
C VAL A 277 9.04 -0.69 12.97
N ASN A 278 10.15 -0.23 13.56
CA ASN A 278 10.95 -1.08 14.45
C ASN A 278 10.16 -1.54 15.68
N GLY A 279 9.53 -0.60 16.38
CA GLY A 279 8.66 -0.91 17.51
C GLY A 279 7.51 -1.82 17.13
N TYR A 280 6.88 -1.59 15.98
CA TYR A 280 5.80 -2.44 15.46
C TYR A 280 6.24 -3.90 15.25
N LEU A 281 7.49 -4.14 14.81
CA LEU A 281 8.01 -5.48 14.51
C LEU A 281 8.67 -6.17 15.72
N THR A 282 9.02 -5.41 16.78
CA THR A 282 9.79 -5.96 17.93
C THR A 282 9.05 -5.88 19.25
N SER A 283 8.09 -4.99 19.41
CA SER A 283 7.37 -4.78 20.65
C SER A 283 6.30 -5.84 20.90
N ILE A 284 6.20 -6.27 22.14
CA ILE A 284 5.15 -7.18 22.62
C ILE A 284 3.77 -6.48 22.75
N THR A 285 3.72 -5.15 22.65
CA THR A 285 2.50 -4.33 22.83
C THR A 285 2.01 -3.63 21.56
N MET A 286 2.79 -3.66 20.46
CA MET A 286 2.46 -2.95 19.23
C MET A 286 1.92 -3.90 18.14
N GLY A 287 0.87 -4.67 18.46
CA GLY A 287 0.16 -5.48 17.48
C GLY A 287 0.72 -6.89 17.26
N ARG A 288 1.98 -7.17 17.59
CA ARG A 288 2.61 -8.50 17.50
C ARG A 288 2.44 -9.16 16.13
N PRO A 289 2.79 -8.47 15.01
CA PRO A 289 2.56 -8.99 13.68
C PRO A 289 3.39 -10.25 13.40
N GLY A 290 2.77 -11.23 12.74
CA GLY A 290 3.45 -12.44 12.33
C GLY A 290 2.98 -12.90 10.95
N LEU A 291 3.91 -13.39 10.11
CA LEU A 291 3.58 -13.96 8.82
C LEU A 291 2.68 -15.19 9.01
N LEU A 292 1.74 -15.41 8.12
CA LEU A 292 0.91 -16.59 8.12
C LEU A 292 1.60 -17.77 7.41
N LYS A 293 1.37 -18.99 7.90
CA LYS A 293 1.90 -20.25 7.34
C LYS A 293 1.56 -20.42 5.87
N ASN A 294 0.37 -20.01 5.44
CA ASN A 294 -0.02 -20.11 4.03
C ASN A 294 0.91 -19.32 3.10
N ILE A 295 1.42 -18.16 3.54
CA ILE A 295 2.39 -17.37 2.78
C ILE A 295 3.81 -17.92 2.96
N ALA A 296 4.20 -18.34 4.16
CA ALA A 296 5.48 -19.02 4.39
C ALA A 296 5.66 -20.23 3.45
N ASN A 297 4.59 -20.97 3.20
CA ASN A 297 4.56 -22.10 2.26
C ASN A 297 4.75 -21.70 0.79
N MET A 298 4.45 -20.46 0.40
CA MET A 298 4.60 -19.98 -0.98
C MET A 298 6.05 -19.69 -1.36
N TYR A 299 6.95 -19.45 -0.40
CA TYR A 299 8.37 -19.28 -0.68
C TYR A 299 8.94 -20.56 -1.26
N LEU A 300 9.63 -20.49 -2.37
CA LEU A 300 10.20 -21.66 -3.07
C LEU A 300 11.43 -22.24 -2.35
N MET A 301 11.84 -23.41 -2.73
CA MET A 301 13.20 -23.89 -2.52
C MET A 301 14.18 -23.15 -3.45
N LYS A 302 15.47 -23.13 -3.14
CA LYS A 302 16.50 -22.47 -3.99
C LYS A 302 16.57 -23.03 -5.41
N ASP A 303 16.25 -24.31 -5.59
CA ASP A 303 16.22 -24.97 -6.90
C ASP A 303 14.97 -24.62 -7.73
N GLY A 304 14.07 -23.79 -7.18
CA GLY A 304 12.82 -23.35 -7.82
C GLY A 304 11.63 -24.29 -7.60
N THR A 305 11.80 -25.39 -6.87
CA THR A 305 10.68 -26.29 -6.57
C THR A 305 9.79 -25.73 -5.45
N PRO A 306 8.49 -26.06 -5.43
CA PRO A 306 7.62 -25.68 -4.32
C PRO A 306 8.08 -26.29 -2.99
N PHE A 307 8.07 -25.52 -1.92
CA PHE A 307 8.33 -26.03 -0.57
C PHE A 307 7.36 -27.15 -0.18
N THR A 308 6.11 -27.01 -0.58
CA THR A 308 5.03 -27.95 -0.30
C THR A 308 5.16 -29.30 -1.06
N SER A 309 6.15 -29.44 -1.92
CA SER A 309 6.54 -30.71 -2.50
C SER A 309 7.56 -31.52 -1.65
N GLN A 310 8.10 -30.90 -0.59
CA GLN A 310 9.04 -31.57 0.30
C GLN A 310 8.32 -32.60 1.20
N PRO A 311 8.85 -33.82 1.40
CA PRO A 311 8.25 -34.77 2.33
C PRO A 311 8.12 -34.17 3.75
N GLY A 312 6.94 -34.31 4.36
CA GLY A 312 6.69 -33.87 5.74
C GLY A 312 6.62 -32.35 5.93
N TRP A 313 6.49 -31.56 4.86
CA TRP A 313 6.47 -30.08 4.93
C TRP A 313 5.42 -29.52 5.92
N GLU A 314 4.31 -30.22 6.12
CA GLU A 314 3.21 -29.79 7.02
C GLU A 314 3.62 -29.73 8.48
N THR A 315 4.56 -30.59 8.88
CA THR A 315 5.02 -30.78 10.26
C THR A 315 6.47 -30.35 10.50
N MET A 316 7.10 -29.72 9.50
CA MET A 316 8.44 -29.15 9.67
C MET A 316 8.43 -28.01 10.66
N GLN A 317 9.39 -28.04 11.58
CA GLN A 317 9.68 -26.93 12.49
C GLN A 317 10.42 -25.82 11.75
N LEU A 318 10.42 -24.60 12.31
CA LEU A 318 11.04 -23.43 11.69
C LEU A 318 12.51 -23.64 11.26
N PRO A 319 13.38 -24.32 12.03
CA PRO A 319 14.76 -24.59 11.60
C PRO A 319 14.87 -25.45 10.34
N GLU A 320 14.06 -26.50 10.21
CA GLU A 320 14.03 -27.37 9.02
C GLU A 320 13.40 -26.67 7.82
N GLU A 321 12.26 -26.03 8.04
CA GLU A 321 11.51 -25.34 7.00
C GLU A 321 12.28 -24.16 6.41
N SER A 322 13.26 -23.62 7.13
CA SER A 322 14.09 -22.50 6.68
C SER A 322 15.25 -22.91 5.77
N LYS A 323 15.57 -24.22 5.68
CA LYS A 323 16.74 -24.70 4.93
C LYS A 323 16.51 -24.64 3.43
N ASN A 324 17.49 -24.13 2.70
CA ASN A 324 17.50 -24.08 1.23
C ASN A 324 16.28 -23.37 0.60
N ARG A 325 15.74 -22.37 1.28
CA ARG A 325 14.58 -21.57 0.83
C ARG A 325 15.00 -20.36 0.01
N ASP A 326 14.05 -19.82 -0.70
CA ASP A 326 14.06 -18.47 -1.27
C ASP A 326 14.68 -17.49 -0.27
N GLY A 327 15.71 -16.76 -0.69
CA GLY A 327 16.45 -15.85 0.18
C GLY A 327 15.60 -14.73 0.79
N ARG A 328 14.47 -14.40 0.17
CA ARG A 328 13.51 -13.41 0.72
C ARG A 328 12.84 -13.93 2.00
N PHE A 329 12.73 -15.25 2.20
CA PHE A 329 12.15 -15.82 3.42
C PHE A 329 12.94 -15.35 4.66
N ALA A 330 14.27 -15.51 4.65
CA ALA A 330 15.14 -15.05 5.73
C ALA A 330 15.29 -13.53 5.81
N GLN A 331 14.94 -12.79 4.74
CA GLN A 331 14.90 -11.32 4.72
C GLN A 331 13.52 -10.76 5.10
N THR A 332 12.55 -11.63 5.33
CA THR A 332 11.18 -11.28 5.75
C THR A 332 10.87 -11.76 7.15
N VAL A 333 11.34 -12.97 7.51
CA VAL A 333 11.09 -13.66 8.78
C VAL A 333 12.41 -13.90 9.50
N ARG A 334 12.38 -13.81 10.82
CA ARG A 334 13.52 -14.18 11.66
C ARG A 334 13.66 -15.71 11.67
N THR A 335 14.65 -16.19 10.91
CA THR A 335 14.99 -17.62 10.71
C THR A 335 16.31 -17.95 11.42
N PRO A 336 16.71 -19.21 11.56
CA PRO A 336 18.03 -19.59 12.02
C PRO A 336 19.15 -18.82 11.31
N GLY A 337 20.15 -18.40 12.09
CA GLY A 337 21.25 -17.59 11.58
C GLY A 337 20.98 -16.08 11.50
N TYR A 338 19.77 -15.62 11.88
CA TYR A 338 19.46 -14.20 11.87
C TYR A 338 20.32 -13.40 12.85
N LYS A 339 20.86 -12.29 12.33
CA LYS A 339 21.52 -11.25 13.13
C LYS A 339 20.85 -9.91 12.85
N ARG A 340 20.59 -9.16 13.93
CA ARG A 340 20.08 -7.80 13.79
C ARG A 340 21.11 -6.91 13.07
N ILE A 341 20.68 -5.92 12.32
CA ILE A 341 21.58 -4.90 11.77
C ILE A 341 22.35 -4.25 12.93
N ASP A 342 23.66 -4.11 12.77
CA ASP A 342 24.64 -3.64 13.74
C ASP A 342 24.86 -4.60 14.96
N ASP A 343 24.35 -5.86 14.90
CA ASP A 343 24.57 -6.87 15.93
C ASP A 343 25.43 -8.02 15.41
N THR A 344 26.17 -8.65 16.30
CA THR A 344 27.02 -9.83 16.00
C THR A 344 26.40 -11.13 16.52
N ALA A 345 25.50 -11.05 17.52
CA ALA A 345 24.85 -12.19 18.13
C ALA A 345 23.72 -12.76 17.24
N LEU A 346 23.54 -14.06 17.28
CA LEU A 346 22.35 -14.72 16.74
C LEU A 346 21.14 -14.36 17.60
N SER A 347 19.96 -14.31 16.97
CA SER A 347 18.75 -13.86 17.65
C SER A 347 17.57 -14.73 17.24
N ALA A 348 17.05 -15.51 18.18
CA ALA A 348 15.84 -16.30 18.01
C ALA A 348 14.58 -15.43 17.80
N PRO A 349 13.52 -15.96 17.18
CA PRO A 349 12.22 -15.30 17.15
C PRO A 349 11.71 -15.02 18.56
N ASN A 350 11.35 -13.77 18.84
CA ASN A 350 10.65 -13.42 20.08
C ASN A 350 9.15 -13.74 19.92
N LEU A 351 8.72 -14.89 20.42
CA LEU A 351 7.33 -15.32 20.30
C LEU A 351 6.34 -14.38 21.01
N ALA A 352 6.77 -13.67 22.05
CA ALA A 352 5.92 -12.66 22.67
C ALA A 352 5.63 -11.46 21.73
N ALA A 353 6.42 -11.24 20.68
CA ALA A 353 6.27 -10.16 19.71
C ALA A 353 5.64 -10.61 18.37
N THR A 354 5.13 -11.83 18.26
CA THR A 354 4.46 -12.33 17.05
C THR A 354 3.26 -13.20 17.40
N MET A 355 2.20 -13.16 16.59
CA MET A 355 1.02 -14.00 16.79
C MET A 355 1.14 -15.39 16.14
N THR A 356 2.19 -15.64 15.34
CA THR A 356 2.30 -16.86 14.52
C THR A 356 3.61 -17.62 14.72
N GLY A 357 4.56 -17.06 15.45
CA GLY A 357 5.92 -17.58 15.53
C GLY A 357 6.83 -17.15 14.38
N TYR A 358 6.29 -16.75 13.23
CA TYR A 358 7.04 -16.14 12.14
C TYR A 358 7.21 -14.65 12.38
N GLN A 359 8.16 -14.26 13.22
CA GLN A 359 8.43 -12.86 13.52
C GLN A 359 9.04 -12.16 12.30
N LEU A 360 8.47 -11.01 11.93
CA LEU A 360 8.87 -10.25 10.76
C LEU A 360 10.17 -9.46 10.98
N VAL A 361 10.97 -9.34 9.92
CA VAL A 361 12.20 -8.53 9.88
C VAL A 361 12.25 -7.52 8.71
N LYS A 362 11.37 -7.66 7.71
CA LYS A 362 11.26 -6.67 6.63
C LYS A 362 11.02 -5.28 7.22
N TYR A 363 11.75 -4.26 6.80
CA TYR A 363 11.85 -2.90 7.35
C TYR A 363 12.67 -2.75 8.64
N LEU A 364 13.09 -3.83 9.29
CA LEU A 364 13.73 -3.75 10.59
C LEU A 364 15.15 -3.19 10.49
N GLN A 365 15.41 -2.12 11.22
CA GLN A 365 16.72 -1.48 11.37
C GLN A 365 17.41 -1.98 12.67
N SER A 366 18.56 -1.40 13.02
CA SER A 366 19.27 -1.70 14.27
C SER A 366 18.42 -1.36 15.50
N ALA A 367 18.78 -1.95 16.65
CA ALA A 367 18.03 -1.83 17.91
C ALA A 367 17.92 -0.38 18.44
N LYS A 368 18.79 0.54 18.01
CA LYS A 368 18.71 1.96 18.40
C LYS A 368 17.41 2.65 17.94
N TYR A 369 16.68 2.05 16.99
CA TYR A 369 15.40 2.55 16.48
C TYR A 369 14.17 1.88 17.09
N ASP A 370 14.33 1.04 18.14
CA ASP A 370 13.21 0.29 18.75
C ASP A 370 12.30 1.15 19.63
N SER A 371 12.76 2.32 20.07
CA SER A 371 11.93 3.25 20.83
C SER A 371 10.75 3.76 20.02
N TYR A 372 9.67 4.15 20.71
CA TYR A 372 8.52 4.76 20.09
C TYR A 372 8.90 5.98 19.23
N ASN A 373 8.36 6.05 18.01
CA ASN A 373 8.60 7.12 17.06
C ASN A 373 10.11 7.39 16.81
N ALA A 374 10.89 6.32 16.58
CA ALA A 374 12.33 6.40 16.39
C ALA A 374 12.81 5.99 14.98
N SER A 375 12.01 5.24 14.23
CA SER A 375 12.38 4.79 12.90
C SER A 375 12.41 5.93 11.88
N THR A 376 13.40 5.91 10.98
CA THR A 376 13.63 6.98 9.97
C THR A 376 14.03 6.45 8.60
N ASN A 377 13.91 5.14 8.35
CA ASN A 377 14.08 4.59 7.02
C ASN A 377 12.95 5.08 6.10
N ASP A 378 13.31 5.43 4.89
CA ASP A 378 12.33 5.83 3.88
C ASP A 378 11.44 4.63 3.49
N LEU A 379 10.16 4.89 3.22
CA LEU A 379 9.19 3.84 2.90
C LEU A 379 8.81 3.88 1.43
N PRO A 380 9.05 2.80 0.65
CA PRO A 380 8.65 2.71 -0.74
C PRO A 380 7.13 2.85 -0.93
N LEU A 381 6.72 3.60 -1.95
CA LEU A 381 5.33 3.77 -2.40
C LEU A 381 5.10 3.13 -3.77
N LEU A 382 6.08 3.30 -4.67
CA LEU A 382 6.11 2.73 -6.01
C LEU A 382 7.53 2.20 -6.27
N ARG A 383 7.65 1.00 -6.83
CA ARG A 383 8.95 0.42 -7.21
C ARG A 383 8.86 -0.45 -8.45
N ALA A 384 9.98 -0.64 -9.14
CA ALA A 384 10.06 -1.35 -10.41
C ALA A 384 9.52 -2.77 -10.34
N ALA A 385 9.78 -3.51 -9.26
CA ALA A 385 9.28 -4.88 -9.10
C ALA A 385 7.74 -4.97 -9.15
N GLU A 386 7.01 -3.98 -8.61
CA GLU A 386 5.55 -3.94 -8.75
C GLU A 386 5.13 -3.76 -10.20
N VAL A 387 5.79 -2.85 -10.94
CA VAL A 387 5.48 -2.62 -12.37
C VAL A 387 5.78 -3.85 -13.21
N MET A 388 6.89 -4.56 -12.93
CA MET A 388 7.22 -5.84 -13.57
C MET A 388 6.15 -6.88 -13.31
N LEU A 389 5.69 -7.03 -12.07
CA LEU A 389 4.63 -7.97 -11.71
C LEU A 389 3.27 -7.58 -12.29
N ASN A 390 2.98 -6.28 -12.42
CA ASN A 390 1.77 -5.81 -13.08
C ASN A 390 1.80 -6.14 -14.58
N TYR A 391 2.96 -5.97 -15.22
CA TYR A 391 3.14 -6.37 -16.63
C TYR A 391 2.94 -7.87 -16.84
N ALA A 392 3.58 -8.67 -15.99
CA ALA A 392 3.44 -10.13 -16.03
C ALA A 392 1.97 -10.56 -15.91
N GLU A 393 1.26 -10.02 -14.92
CA GLU A 393 -0.13 -10.37 -14.68
C GLU A 393 -1.05 -9.91 -15.82
N ALA A 394 -0.89 -8.67 -16.30
CA ALA A 394 -1.69 -8.17 -17.41
C ALA A 394 -1.52 -9.03 -18.67
N LYS A 395 -0.28 -9.45 -18.98
CA LYS A 395 0.01 -10.34 -20.13
C LYS A 395 -0.59 -11.74 -19.94
N ALA A 396 -0.52 -12.29 -18.72
CA ALA A 396 -1.12 -13.59 -18.42
C ALA A 396 -2.65 -13.55 -18.50
N GLU A 397 -3.27 -12.52 -17.93
CA GLU A 397 -4.73 -12.36 -17.96
C GLU A 397 -5.29 -12.13 -19.38
N LEU A 398 -4.47 -11.57 -20.29
CA LEU A 398 -4.77 -11.41 -21.72
C LEU A 398 -4.48 -12.69 -22.55
N GLY A 399 -3.85 -13.72 -21.97
CA GLY A 399 -3.42 -14.92 -22.70
C GLY A 399 -2.18 -14.71 -23.58
N GLU A 400 -1.38 -13.69 -23.29
CA GLU A 400 -0.21 -13.25 -24.07
C GLU A 400 1.11 -13.42 -23.30
N PHE A 401 1.12 -14.24 -22.25
CA PHE A 401 2.31 -14.48 -21.42
C PHE A 401 3.24 -15.50 -22.07
N ASP A 402 4.50 -15.12 -22.25
CA ASP A 402 5.53 -15.93 -22.88
C ASP A 402 6.86 -15.89 -22.09
N ASP A 403 7.88 -16.58 -22.60
CA ASP A 403 9.20 -16.63 -21.98
C ASP A 403 9.92 -15.27 -22.01
N ALA A 404 9.61 -14.38 -22.95
CA ALA A 404 10.18 -13.04 -22.98
C ALA A 404 9.62 -12.20 -21.83
N VAL A 405 8.31 -12.28 -21.58
CA VAL A 405 7.67 -11.63 -20.42
C VAL A 405 8.21 -12.21 -19.11
N TRP A 406 8.30 -13.53 -18.98
CA TRP A 406 8.88 -14.19 -17.82
C TRP A 406 10.30 -13.68 -17.52
N ASN A 407 11.16 -13.66 -18.53
CA ASN A 407 12.55 -13.23 -18.41
C ASN A 407 12.71 -11.75 -18.05
N ALA A 408 11.77 -10.91 -18.50
CA ALA A 408 11.78 -9.48 -18.18
C ALA A 408 11.18 -9.15 -16.79
N THR A 409 10.48 -10.08 -16.15
CA THR A 409 9.67 -9.81 -14.96
C THR A 409 9.98 -10.73 -13.78
N ILE A 410 9.57 -11.99 -13.84
CA ILE A 410 9.67 -12.95 -12.72
C ILE A 410 11.11 -13.40 -12.51
N ARG A 411 11.82 -13.74 -13.56
CA ARG A 411 13.21 -14.25 -13.49
C ARG A 411 14.13 -13.33 -12.67
N PRO A 412 14.23 -12.02 -12.91
CA PRO A 412 15.14 -11.15 -12.16
C PRO A 412 14.84 -11.10 -10.65
N LEU A 413 13.56 -11.19 -10.27
CA LEU A 413 13.14 -11.21 -8.87
C LEU A 413 13.58 -12.50 -8.17
N ARG A 414 13.43 -13.65 -8.84
CA ARG A 414 13.90 -14.95 -8.33
C ARG A 414 15.41 -15.03 -8.24
N GLU A 415 16.13 -14.57 -9.26
CA GLU A 415 17.60 -14.54 -9.27
C GLU A 415 18.15 -13.66 -8.14
N ARG A 416 17.58 -12.47 -7.88
CA ARG A 416 17.92 -11.67 -6.70
C ARG A 416 17.70 -12.42 -5.39
N ALA A 417 16.67 -13.24 -5.31
CA ALA A 417 16.35 -14.08 -4.15
C ALA A 417 17.23 -15.34 -4.02
N GLY A 418 18.12 -15.61 -4.97
CA GLY A 418 18.93 -16.83 -5.03
C GLY A 418 18.11 -18.06 -5.35
N VAL A 419 16.97 -17.92 -6.01
CA VAL A 419 16.09 -18.98 -6.50
C VAL A 419 16.37 -19.19 -7.98
N LYS A 420 16.38 -20.45 -8.42
CA LYS A 420 16.49 -20.77 -9.84
C LYS A 420 15.34 -20.12 -10.63
N GLY A 421 15.68 -19.32 -11.62
CA GLY A 421 14.75 -18.45 -12.33
C GLY A 421 13.96 -19.08 -13.47
N ASP A 422 13.94 -20.41 -13.61
CA ASP A 422 13.25 -21.10 -14.70
C ASP A 422 11.72 -20.97 -14.56
N ARG A 423 11.03 -20.84 -15.70
CA ARG A 423 9.58 -20.86 -15.77
C ARG A 423 9.08 -22.29 -15.57
N PRO A 424 8.21 -22.57 -14.57
CA PRO A 424 7.73 -23.94 -14.34
C PRO A 424 6.82 -24.39 -15.47
N ALA A 425 6.95 -25.71 -15.83
CA ALA A 425 6.09 -26.32 -16.83
C ALA A 425 4.77 -26.85 -16.25
N THR A 426 4.67 -26.97 -14.92
CA THR A 426 3.50 -27.54 -14.23
C THR A 426 3.08 -26.68 -13.06
N ALA A 427 1.77 -26.52 -12.92
CA ALA A 427 1.17 -25.74 -11.84
C ALA A 427 1.39 -26.40 -10.47
N ASP A 428 1.73 -25.59 -9.46
CA ASP A 428 1.83 -26.03 -8.07
C ASP A 428 0.46 -26.39 -7.50
N ASN A 429 0.28 -27.62 -7.04
CA ASN A 429 -0.98 -28.10 -6.47
C ASN A 429 -1.42 -27.33 -5.21
N TYR A 430 -0.47 -26.87 -4.41
CA TYR A 430 -0.78 -26.03 -3.25
C TYR A 430 -1.41 -24.70 -3.69
N LEU A 431 -0.84 -24.03 -4.68
CA LEU A 431 -1.37 -22.79 -5.21
C LEU A 431 -2.70 -22.98 -5.94
N LYS A 432 -2.86 -24.09 -6.69
CA LYS A 432 -4.14 -24.44 -7.32
C LYS A 432 -5.25 -24.52 -6.27
N THR A 433 -5.01 -25.25 -5.19
CA THR A 433 -5.95 -25.37 -4.08
C THR A 433 -6.19 -24.01 -3.39
N TYR A 434 -5.14 -23.22 -3.25
CA TYR A 434 -5.23 -21.94 -2.58
C TYR A 434 -5.98 -20.89 -3.40
N TYR A 435 -5.66 -20.72 -4.68
CA TYR A 435 -6.24 -19.67 -5.53
C TYR A 435 -7.46 -20.11 -6.34
N GLY A 436 -7.70 -21.41 -6.49
CA GLY A 436 -8.83 -21.94 -7.25
C GLY A 436 -8.70 -21.75 -8.77
N VAL A 437 -7.48 -21.67 -9.29
CA VAL A 437 -7.17 -21.58 -10.73
C VAL A 437 -6.16 -22.65 -11.12
N ASP A 438 -6.16 -23.05 -12.40
CA ASP A 438 -5.26 -24.09 -12.94
C ASP A 438 -4.13 -23.53 -13.79
N ASP A 439 -4.18 -22.27 -14.17
CA ASP A 439 -3.18 -21.60 -15.01
C ASP A 439 -1.85 -21.47 -14.25
N CYS A 440 -0.80 -22.12 -14.78
CA CYS A 440 0.52 -22.17 -14.16
C CYS A 440 1.16 -20.79 -14.02
N ASP A 441 1.07 -19.97 -15.05
CA ASP A 441 1.69 -18.65 -15.08
C ASP A 441 0.99 -17.69 -14.11
N LEU A 442 -0.33 -17.67 -14.10
CA LEU A 442 -1.10 -16.88 -13.14
C LEU A 442 -0.80 -17.28 -11.69
N LEU A 443 -0.67 -18.59 -11.42
CA LEU A 443 -0.32 -19.07 -10.08
C LEU A 443 1.08 -18.60 -9.65
N GLU A 444 2.06 -18.66 -10.53
CA GLU A 444 3.42 -18.20 -10.22
C GLU A 444 3.50 -16.68 -10.08
N ILE A 445 2.74 -15.91 -10.87
CA ILE A 445 2.63 -14.47 -10.71
C ILE A 445 1.99 -14.12 -9.37
N ARG A 446 0.91 -14.80 -8.98
CA ARG A 446 0.25 -14.60 -7.68
C ARG A 446 1.16 -14.99 -6.50
N ARG A 447 1.99 -16.02 -6.65
CA ARG A 447 3.05 -16.37 -5.71
C ARG A 447 4.04 -15.22 -5.56
N GLU A 448 4.61 -14.76 -6.66
CA GLU A 448 5.61 -13.69 -6.65
C GLU A 448 5.04 -12.40 -6.06
N ARG A 449 3.81 -12.02 -6.38
CA ARG A 449 3.15 -10.85 -5.78
C ARG A 449 3.00 -11.00 -4.27
N ALA A 450 2.58 -12.17 -3.78
CA ALA A 450 2.40 -12.42 -2.36
C ALA A 450 3.71 -12.33 -1.55
N ILE A 451 4.83 -12.78 -2.15
CA ILE A 451 6.17 -12.78 -1.52
C ILE A 451 6.84 -11.42 -1.68
N GLU A 452 6.91 -10.94 -2.91
CA GLU A 452 7.69 -9.76 -3.29
C GLU A 452 7.10 -8.48 -2.69
N LEU A 453 5.77 -8.31 -2.78
CA LEU A 453 5.06 -7.11 -2.35
C LEU A 453 4.50 -7.19 -0.91
N LEU A 454 4.96 -8.16 -0.13
CA LEU A 454 4.54 -8.36 1.26
C LEU A 454 4.76 -7.09 2.09
N LEU A 455 3.76 -6.67 2.87
CA LEU A 455 3.79 -5.46 3.71
C LEU A 455 4.00 -4.14 2.92
N GLU A 456 3.54 -4.08 1.67
CA GLU A 456 3.57 -2.86 0.86
C GLU A 456 2.17 -2.34 0.52
N GLY A 457 1.15 -2.83 1.24
CA GLY A 457 -0.25 -2.41 1.08
C GLY A 457 -0.91 -2.89 -0.22
N ARG A 458 -0.47 -4.04 -0.76
CA ARG A 458 -0.98 -4.56 -2.06
C ARG A 458 -1.89 -5.76 -1.92
N ARG A 459 -1.68 -6.59 -0.90
CA ARG A 459 -2.35 -7.90 -0.79
C ARG A 459 -3.87 -7.80 -0.66
N TYR A 460 -4.37 -6.87 0.15
CA TYR A 460 -5.81 -6.69 0.29
C TYR A 460 -6.46 -6.30 -1.05
N ASP A 461 -5.84 -5.36 -1.77
CA ASP A 461 -6.29 -4.96 -3.11
C ASP A 461 -6.25 -6.15 -4.09
N ASP A 462 -5.22 -7.00 -4.04
CA ASP A 462 -5.11 -8.20 -4.86
C ASP A 462 -6.27 -9.18 -4.59
N LEU A 463 -6.60 -9.44 -3.32
CA LEU A 463 -7.75 -10.29 -2.97
C LEU A 463 -9.08 -9.71 -3.45
N MET A 464 -9.25 -8.40 -3.33
CA MET A 464 -10.49 -7.73 -3.75
C MET A 464 -10.66 -7.77 -5.27
N ARG A 465 -9.60 -7.44 -6.03
CA ARG A 465 -9.67 -7.45 -7.49
C ARG A 465 -9.75 -8.83 -8.13
N TRP A 466 -9.22 -9.88 -7.46
CA TRP A 466 -9.36 -11.28 -7.89
C TRP A 466 -10.65 -11.95 -7.42
N HIS A 467 -11.53 -11.25 -6.73
CA HIS A 467 -12.75 -11.79 -6.11
C HIS A 467 -12.48 -12.95 -5.13
N LEU A 468 -11.41 -12.82 -4.34
CA LEU A 468 -10.94 -13.83 -3.38
C LEU A 468 -11.08 -13.37 -1.92
N GLY A 469 -12.02 -12.48 -1.62
CA GLY A 469 -12.23 -11.96 -0.27
C GLY A 469 -12.56 -13.05 0.77
N GLU A 470 -13.18 -14.17 0.34
CA GLU A 470 -13.48 -15.29 1.22
C GLU A 470 -12.22 -15.99 1.78
N LYS A 471 -11.02 -15.75 1.23
CA LYS A 471 -9.75 -16.24 1.80
C LYS A 471 -9.50 -15.66 3.20
N LEU A 472 -10.07 -14.50 3.50
CA LEU A 472 -10.00 -13.92 4.84
C LEU A 472 -10.73 -14.77 5.90
N ASN A 473 -11.73 -15.59 5.50
CA ASN A 473 -12.48 -16.47 6.39
C ASN A 473 -11.78 -17.80 6.70
N LYS A 474 -10.73 -18.15 5.94
CA LYS A 474 -9.99 -19.40 6.16
C LYS A 474 -9.27 -19.39 7.51
N GLN A 475 -9.07 -20.57 8.10
CA GLN A 475 -8.27 -20.67 9.32
C GLN A 475 -6.84 -20.20 9.04
N TRP A 476 -6.32 -19.37 9.92
CA TRP A 476 -4.95 -18.86 9.87
C TRP A 476 -4.06 -19.62 10.83
N TYR A 477 -2.86 -19.98 10.35
CA TYR A 477 -1.90 -20.79 11.07
C TYR A 477 -0.54 -20.10 11.18
N GLY A 478 0.19 -20.43 12.26
CA GLY A 478 1.59 -20.10 12.49
C GLY A 478 2.51 -21.32 12.34
N ILE A 479 3.64 -21.27 13.05
CA ILE A 479 4.64 -22.35 13.07
C ILE A 479 4.05 -23.65 13.60
N TYR A 480 4.69 -24.79 13.25
CA TYR A 480 4.37 -26.09 13.79
C TYR A 480 5.07 -26.34 15.15
N VAL A 481 4.35 -26.83 16.13
CA VAL A 481 4.79 -27.20 17.47
C VAL A 481 4.63 -28.71 17.61
N PRO A 482 5.72 -29.51 17.69
CA PRO A 482 5.63 -30.96 17.69
C PRO A 482 5.13 -31.56 19.02
N ALA A 483 5.40 -30.91 20.18
CA ALA A 483 4.90 -31.34 21.48
C ALA A 483 4.86 -30.18 22.47
N LEU A 484 4.03 -30.32 23.52
CA LEU A 484 4.07 -29.44 24.69
C LEU A 484 5.16 -29.88 25.67
N ASP A 485 5.53 -28.98 26.57
CA ASP A 485 6.47 -29.22 27.69
C ASP A 485 7.85 -29.73 27.20
N THR A 486 8.20 -29.44 25.97
CA THR A 486 9.47 -29.79 25.33
C THR A 486 10.13 -28.48 24.85
N PRO A 487 11.32 -28.14 25.34
CA PRO A 487 12.05 -26.98 24.83
C PRO A 487 12.60 -27.20 23.41
N TYR A 488 12.62 -26.11 22.61
CA TYR A 488 13.09 -26.12 21.22
C TYR A 488 14.11 -25.02 20.97
N ASP A 489 15.11 -25.35 20.16
CA ASP A 489 16.03 -24.41 19.53
C ASP A 489 15.39 -23.88 18.22
N LEU A 490 15.06 -22.60 18.20
CA LEU A 490 14.45 -21.95 17.02
C LEU A 490 15.45 -21.16 16.16
N ASN A 491 16.64 -20.86 16.70
CA ASN A 491 17.65 -20.09 15.98
C ASN A 491 18.79 -20.94 15.42
N GLY A 492 18.87 -22.24 15.79
CA GLY A 492 19.85 -23.19 15.30
C GLY A 492 21.23 -23.03 15.95
N ASP A 493 21.35 -22.45 17.15
CA ASP A 493 22.63 -22.24 17.86
C ASP A 493 22.98 -23.39 18.84
N GLY A 494 22.09 -24.38 18.99
CA GLY A 494 22.27 -25.54 19.86
C GLY A 494 21.76 -25.32 21.27
N THR A 495 21.15 -24.17 21.58
CA THR A 495 20.49 -23.90 22.86
C THR A 495 18.98 -23.73 22.67
N ASN A 496 18.21 -24.12 23.70
CA ASN A 496 16.78 -24.01 23.64
C ASN A 496 16.32 -22.54 23.83
N ASP A 497 15.38 -22.08 22.98
CA ASP A 497 14.82 -20.73 22.98
C ASP A 497 13.41 -20.67 23.55
N VAL A 498 12.61 -21.72 23.35
CA VAL A 498 11.18 -21.71 23.64
C VAL A 498 10.67 -23.05 24.11
N CYS A 499 9.66 -23.03 24.98
CA CYS A 499 8.85 -24.17 25.36
C CYS A 499 7.37 -23.78 25.36
N PHE A 500 6.53 -24.56 24.67
CA PHE A 500 5.08 -24.38 24.71
C PHE A 500 4.50 -25.25 25.82
N THR A 501 3.63 -24.69 26.67
CA THR A 501 3.09 -25.40 27.84
C THR A 501 1.63 -25.01 28.11
N LYS A 502 0.88 -25.91 28.74
CA LYS A 502 -0.43 -25.64 29.34
C LYS A 502 -0.36 -25.53 30.86
N GLY A 503 0.75 -25.96 31.45
CA GLY A 503 1.01 -25.97 32.87
C GLY A 503 1.79 -24.75 33.35
N ASP A 504 2.47 -24.91 34.48
CA ASP A 504 3.35 -23.90 35.00
C ASP A 504 4.57 -23.70 34.10
N ALA A 505 5.06 -22.48 34.06
CA ALA A 505 6.30 -22.18 33.36
C ALA A 505 7.45 -22.93 34.00
N GLY A 506 8.30 -23.57 33.18
CA GLY A 506 9.57 -24.13 33.64
C GLY A 506 10.56 -23.02 34.02
N ASN A 507 11.78 -23.44 34.37
CA ASN A 507 12.83 -22.54 34.88
C ASN A 507 14.17 -22.69 34.13
N GLU A 508 14.19 -23.29 32.94
CA GLU A 508 15.41 -23.41 32.15
C GLU A 508 15.86 -22.01 31.70
N THR A 509 17.10 -21.68 32.00
CA THR A 509 17.66 -20.36 31.70
C THR A 509 17.75 -20.16 30.18
N GLY A 510 17.26 -19.02 29.69
CA GLY A 510 17.25 -18.68 28.26
C GLY A 510 15.99 -19.14 27.51
N VAL A 511 15.17 -20.03 28.11
CA VAL A 511 13.94 -20.55 27.51
C VAL A 511 12.74 -19.64 27.79
N SER A 512 12.04 -19.21 26.73
CA SER A 512 10.77 -18.49 26.84
C SER A 512 9.61 -19.47 26.90
N TYR A 513 8.89 -19.49 28.04
CA TYR A 513 7.73 -20.37 28.24
C TYR A 513 6.45 -19.71 27.71
N ILE A 514 5.84 -20.30 26.68
CA ILE A 514 4.65 -19.79 25.99
C ILE A 514 3.44 -20.62 26.39
N GLN A 515 2.51 -19.96 27.09
CA GLN A 515 1.22 -20.57 27.46
C GLN A 515 0.35 -20.77 26.22
N VAL A 516 -0.25 -21.97 26.07
CA VAL A 516 -1.20 -22.30 25.00
C VAL A 516 -2.53 -22.78 25.59
N GLY A 517 -3.63 -22.39 24.92
CA GLY A 517 -4.99 -22.72 25.37
C GLY A 517 -5.51 -21.82 26.50
N GLY A 518 -6.71 -22.13 27.00
CA GLY A 518 -7.36 -21.33 28.04
C GLY A 518 -7.59 -19.87 27.59
N THR A 519 -7.05 -18.93 28.37
CA THR A 519 -7.11 -17.48 28.08
C THR A 519 -5.92 -16.97 27.26
N SER A 520 -5.00 -17.85 26.87
CA SER A 520 -3.85 -17.49 26.06
C SER A 520 -4.28 -17.03 24.66
N LEU A 521 -3.48 -16.12 24.06
CA LEU A 521 -3.59 -15.74 22.65
C LEU A 521 -3.16 -16.86 21.70
N TYR A 522 -2.50 -17.91 22.21
CA TYR A 522 -2.04 -19.07 21.45
C TYR A 522 -2.92 -20.29 21.71
N SER A 523 -3.30 -20.96 20.63
CA SER A 523 -3.92 -22.29 20.63
C SER A 523 -3.17 -23.17 19.65
N LEU A 524 -3.24 -24.49 19.82
CA LEU A 524 -2.72 -25.46 18.87
C LEU A 524 -3.85 -26.09 18.07
N GLU A 525 -3.52 -26.50 16.85
CA GLU A 525 -4.44 -27.22 15.95
C GLU A 525 -4.98 -28.50 16.59
N ASN A 526 -4.11 -29.24 17.23
CA ASN A 526 -4.44 -30.37 18.10
C ASN A 526 -4.12 -29.98 19.55
N ASP A 527 -4.74 -30.65 20.49
CA ASP A 527 -4.65 -30.27 21.90
C ASP A 527 -3.24 -30.28 22.48
N THR A 528 -2.34 -31.13 21.95
CA THR A 528 -0.96 -31.34 22.45
C THR A 528 0.13 -31.05 21.44
N ASN A 529 -0.21 -30.80 20.17
CA ASN A 529 0.73 -30.51 19.08
C ASN A 529 0.02 -29.82 17.92
N GLY A 530 0.74 -29.56 16.84
CA GLY A 530 0.19 -29.00 15.63
C GLY A 530 0.59 -27.55 15.39
N ARG A 531 -0.03 -26.91 14.42
CA ARG A 531 0.27 -25.50 14.10
C ARG A 531 -0.35 -24.57 15.12
N LEU A 532 0.32 -23.45 15.39
CA LEU A 532 -0.30 -22.36 16.16
C LEU A 532 -1.54 -21.86 15.39
N LEU A 533 -2.66 -21.73 16.10
CA LEU A 533 -3.92 -21.24 15.57
C LEU A 533 -4.08 -19.74 15.87
N TYR A 534 -4.52 -18.99 14.87
CA TYR A 534 -5.05 -17.65 15.09
C TYR A 534 -6.58 -17.73 15.22
N THR A 535 -7.09 -17.45 16.42
CA THR A 535 -8.47 -17.75 16.80
C THR A 535 -9.45 -16.58 16.63
N VAL A 536 -8.98 -15.40 16.19
CA VAL A 536 -9.88 -14.25 15.98
C VAL A 536 -10.82 -14.54 14.81
N GLY A 537 -12.13 -14.49 15.08
CA GLY A 537 -13.17 -14.72 14.09
C GLY A 537 -13.17 -13.65 12.98
N ARG A 538 -13.38 -14.07 11.76
CA ARG A 538 -13.50 -13.22 10.56
C ARG A 538 -14.71 -13.67 9.76
N ASN A 539 -15.43 -12.70 9.18
CA ASN A 539 -16.63 -12.96 8.40
C ASN A 539 -16.71 -12.02 7.20
N PHE A 540 -15.90 -12.31 6.18
CA PHE A 540 -15.99 -11.60 4.91
C PHE A 540 -17.25 -12.06 4.16
N GLU A 541 -18.06 -11.11 3.72
CA GLU A 541 -19.29 -11.31 2.95
C GLU A 541 -19.19 -10.53 1.62
N GLU A 542 -19.97 -10.91 0.62
CA GLU A 542 -20.00 -10.30 -0.73
C GLU A 542 -20.10 -8.77 -0.71
N LYS A 543 -20.94 -8.21 0.18
CA LYS A 543 -21.10 -6.75 0.32
C LYS A 543 -19.81 -5.99 0.62
N ARG A 544 -18.74 -6.70 1.06
CA ARG A 544 -17.50 -6.09 1.56
C ARG A 544 -16.48 -5.77 0.48
N TYR A 545 -16.75 -6.19 -0.77
CA TYR A 545 -15.96 -5.74 -1.91
C TYR A 545 -16.06 -4.22 -2.14
N LEU A 546 -17.17 -3.61 -1.72
CA LEU A 546 -17.32 -2.15 -1.71
C LEU A 546 -17.74 -1.67 -0.32
N ARG A 547 -17.29 -0.48 0.06
CA ARG A 547 -17.65 0.16 1.32
C ARG A 547 -19.01 0.84 1.22
N PRO A 548 -19.74 0.96 2.35
CA PRO A 548 -20.97 1.75 2.39
C PRO A 548 -20.66 3.25 2.32
N ILE A 549 -21.56 3.99 1.67
CA ILE A 549 -21.57 5.45 1.72
C ILE A 549 -21.93 5.88 3.16
N PRO A 550 -21.20 6.82 3.78
CA PRO A 550 -21.49 7.26 5.16
C PRO A 550 -22.88 7.90 5.32
N GLN A 551 -23.50 7.68 6.47
CA GLN A 551 -24.84 8.22 6.73
C GLN A 551 -24.90 9.74 6.64
N THR A 552 -23.86 10.46 7.13
CA THR A 552 -23.79 11.93 7.01
C THR A 552 -23.78 12.39 5.56
N ALA A 553 -23.11 11.67 4.66
CA ALA A 553 -23.09 12.02 3.25
C ALA A 553 -24.46 11.84 2.60
N LEU A 554 -25.16 10.72 2.92
CA LEU A 554 -26.51 10.45 2.43
C LEU A 554 -27.55 11.44 2.99
N ASN A 555 -27.37 11.91 4.22
CA ASN A 555 -28.25 12.91 4.82
C ASN A 555 -28.10 14.29 4.17
N ILE A 556 -26.89 14.63 3.70
CA ILE A 556 -26.60 15.88 3.00
C ILE A 556 -27.06 15.79 1.53
N ASN A 557 -26.77 14.67 0.88
CA ASN A 557 -27.09 14.43 -0.51
C ASN A 557 -27.71 13.02 -0.68
N PRO A 558 -29.04 12.90 -0.65
CA PRO A 558 -29.72 11.62 -0.85
C PRO A 558 -29.49 10.98 -2.23
N ASP A 559 -29.20 11.79 -3.27
CA ASP A 559 -28.99 11.32 -4.64
C ASP A 559 -27.70 10.49 -4.80
N LEU A 560 -26.79 10.53 -3.83
CA LEU A 560 -25.66 9.60 -3.76
C LEU A 560 -26.12 8.14 -3.71
N GLY A 561 -27.25 7.85 -3.05
CA GLY A 561 -27.72 6.49 -2.85
C GLY A 561 -26.70 5.60 -2.10
N GLN A 562 -27.16 4.52 -1.53
CA GLN A 562 -26.29 3.53 -0.86
C GLN A 562 -25.82 2.45 -1.84
N ASN A 563 -24.65 1.86 -1.62
CA ASN A 563 -24.23 0.65 -2.31
C ASN A 563 -25.20 -0.50 -2.05
N TYR A 564 -25.46 -1.31 -3.11
CA TYR A 564 -26.61 -2.23 -3.17
C TYR A 564 -26.74 -3.14 -1.93
N TYR A 565 -25.66 -3.81 -1.53
CA TYR A 565 -25.69 -4.73 -0.39
C TYR A 565 -25.64 -4.06 1.00
N TRP A 566 -25.61 -2.72 1.06
CA TRP A 566 -25.60 -1.93 2.27
C TRP A 566 -26.91 -1.15 2.51
N LYS A 567 -27.91 -1.35 1.64
CA LYS A 567 -29.26 -0.76 1.75
C LYS A 567 -30.03 -1.33 2.93
#